data_7211a51a4fe4c4b3022d0d2646b56adb
#
_entry.id   7211a51a4fe4c4b3022d0d2646b56adb
#
_cell.length_a   1.000
_cell.length_b   1.000
_cell.length_c   1.000
_cell.angle_alpha   90.00
_cell.angle_beta   90.00
_cell.angle_gamma   90.00
#
_symmetry.space_group_name_H-M   'P 1'
#
loop_
_entity.id
_entity.type
_entity.pdbx_description
1 polymer ?
#
loop_
_entity_poly.entity_id
_entity_poly.type
_entity_poly.pdbx_seq_one_letter_code
_entity_poly.pdbx_strand_id
1 'polypeptide(L)'
;MKERTYIAIDLKSFYASVECVERDLDPLEVNLVVADVTRTEKTICLAVSPALKSYGIPGRARLFEVVQKVAEVNEARRYRSPGGRFQGSSSDQRELRKHPELALDYVTAPPRMALYMEYSRRIYAIYLKYIAPEDIHVYSIDEVFLDVTSYLKTYGLTSEELARKMIREVLHETGITATAGIGTNLYLAKIAMDIMAKHVEPDEDGVRIAKLNERSYREQLWNHRPLTDFWRVGRGYAKKLEENGLYTMGDIARCSMGSAQEFYNEELLYRLFGVNAELLIDHAWGWEPCTMEAIKNYKPSSNSVGSGQVLQCPYSYEKAGLIVREMTELLVLDLVDKGLATNQIVLTVRYDIENLKQSEFQKNYRGEIKTDRYGRKIPKHAHGTMNLEEYTSSTRKIVDATVELYQRIVDTKLLVRRISLAANHVIQECEIAETDSYEQMDLFTDYQAKEEQKQREKEERERERSMQQAVLELKKKFGKNAVLKGMNLQEGATTIERNRQIGGHKA
;
A
#
# COMPACT_ATOMS: atom_id res chain seq x y z
N MET A 1 21.45 6.60 -27.12
CA MET A 1 20.00 6.63 -26.76
C MET A 1 19.55 8.08 -26.80
N LYS A 2 18.32 8.37 -27.25
CA LYS A 2 17.77 9.75 -27.12
C LYS A 2 17.66 10.08 -25.64
N GLU A 3 18.12 11.25 -25.27
CA GLU A 3 17.97 11.77 -23.90
C GLU A 3 16.47 11.89 -23.58
N ARG A 4 16.02 11.20 -22.54
CA ARG A 4 14.61 11.21 -22.08
C ARG A 4 14.46 12.20 -20.93
N THR A 5 13.25 12.69 -20.75
CA THR A 5 12.89 13.56 -19.63
C THR A 5 11.62 13.06 -19.00
N TYR A 6 11.71 12.71 -17.72
CA TYR A 6 10.58 12.25 -16.91
C TYR A 6 10.26 13.27 -15.82
N ILE A 7 8.98 13.42 -15.52
CA ILE A 7 8.49 14.19 -14.37
C ILE A 7 7.77 13.21 -13.43
N ALA A 8 8.15 13.21 -12.16
CA ALA A 8 7.38 12.61 -11.07
C ALA A 8 6.64 13.72 -10.33
N ILE A 9 5.33 13.54 -10.05
CA ILE A 9 4.52 14.52 -9.31
C ILE A 9 3.87 13.79 -8.13
N ASP A 10 3.97 14.36 -6.92
CA ASP A 10 3.35 13.90 -5.67
C ASP A 10 2.49 15.01 -5.07
N LEU A 11 1.22 14.69 -4.78
CA LEU A 11 0.27 15.61 -4.18
C LEU A 11 0.56 15.78 -2.69
N LYS A 12 0.75 17.02 -2.26
CA LYS A 12 1.23 17.31 -0.91
C LYS A 12 0.24 16.91 0.17
N SER A 13 0.60 15.90 0.98
CA SER A 13 -0.24 15.35 2.07
C SER A 13 -1.69 15.07 1.64
N PHE A 14 -1.86 14.47 0.48
CA PHE A 14 -3.07 14.39 -0.32
C PHE A 14 -4.38 14.27 0.48
N TYR A 15 -4.56 13.22 1.28
CA TYR A 15 -5.81 13.04 2.04
C TYR A 15 -6.08 14.17 3.04
N ALA A 16 -5.03 14.69 3.69
CA ALA A 16 -5.19 15.82 4.60
C ALA A 16 -5.54 17.11 3.83
N SER A 17 -4.95 17.31 2.65
CA SER A 17 -5.25 18.45 1.79
C SER A 17 -6.68 18.41 1.27
N VAL A 18 -7.17 17.24 0.82
CA VAL A 18 -8.58 17.06 0.44
C VAL A 18 -9.52 17.41 1.62
N GLU A 19 -9.21 16.90 2.83
CA GLU A 19 -10.03 17.18 4.00
C GLU A 19 -10.00 18.64 4.44
N CYS A 20 -8.90 19.36 4.20
CA CYS A 20 -8.84 20.81 4.41
C CYS A 20 -9.71 21.54 3.40
N VAL A 21 -9.53 21.29 2.10
CA VAL A 21 -10.31 21.94 1.03
C VAL A 21 -11.81 21.76 1.22
N GLU A 22 -12.26 20.56 1.54
CA GLU A 22 -13.66 20.23 1.79
C GLU A 22 -14.29 20.92 3.03
N ARG A 23 -13.45 21.57 3.83
CA ARG A 23 -13.84 22.33 5.03
C ARG A 23 -13.54 23.82 4.91
N ASP A 24 -13.20 24.29 3.70
CA ASP A 24 -12.75 25.66 3.46
C ASP A 24 -11.55 26.08 4.34
N LEU A 25 -10.65 25.11 4.62
CA LEU A 25 -9.42 25.31 5.39
C LEU A 25 -8.20 25.30 4.46
N ASP A 26 -7.17 26.06 4.83
CA ASP A 26 -5.91 26.12 4.09
C ASP A 26 -5.07 24.84 4.31
N PRO A 27 -4.83 24.01 3.28
CA PRO A 27 -4.10 22.75 3.41
C PRO A 27 -2.65 22.91 3.91
N LEU A 28 -2.03 24.09 3.70
CA LEU A 28 -0.65 24.34 4.08
C LEU A 28 -0.51 24.88 5.51
N GLU A 29 -1.54 25.56 6.03
CA GLU A 29 -1.47 26.26 7.30
C GLU A 29 -2.29 25.62 8.42
N VAL A 30 -3.25 24.75 8.12
CA VAL A 30 -4.09 24.12 9.16
C VAL A 30 -3.51 22.80 9.62
N ASN A 31 -3.46 22.64 10.94
CA ASN A 31 -3.07 21.40 11.62
C ASN A 31 -4.23 20.39 11.55
N LEU A 32 -4.07 19.32 10.77
CA LEU A 32 -5.11 18.33 10.55
C LEU A 32 -4.50 16.92 10.44
N VAL A 33 -5.20 15.94 11.00
CA VAL A 33 -4.94 14.52 10.79
C VAL A 33 -6.16 13.82 10.19
N VAL A 34 -5.92 12.86 9.29
CA VAL A 34 -6.96 11.95 8.80
C VAL A 34 -6.86 10.65 9.57
N ALA A 35 -7.81 10.41 10.49
CA ALA A 35 -7.79 9.23 11.34
C ALA A 35 -9.21 8.77 11.71
N ASP A 36 -9.42 7.47 11.84
CA ASP A 36 -10.69 6.89 12.29
C ASP A 36 -10.69 6.79 13.83
N VAL A 37 -11.23 7.82 14.49
CA VAL A 37 -11.35 7.90 15.96
C VAL A 37 -12.33 6.89 16.55
N THR A 38 -13.18 6.27 15.75
CA THR A 38 -14.09 5.21 16.23
C THR A 38 -13.35 3.90 16.52
N ARG A 39 -12.09 3.80 16.08
CA ARG A 39 -11.16 2.72 16.44
C ARG A 39 -10.46 3.07 17.75
N THR A 40 -9.29 2.59 17.98
CA THR A 40 -8.48 2.90 19.16
C THR A 40 -7.48 4.01 18.85
N GLU A 41 -6.93 4.68 19.87
CA GLU A 41 -5.81 5.63 19.73
C GLU A 41 -4.55 5.04 19.07
N LYS A 42 -4.49 3.70 18.94
CA LYS A 42 -3.43 2.99 18.21
C LYS A 42 -3.66 2.98 16.70
N THR A 43 -4.77 3.57 16.20
CA THR A 43 -5.03 3.68 14.77
C THR A 43 -3.91 4.47 14.08
N ILE A 44 -3.60 4.09 12.85
CA ILE A 44 -2.64 4.82 12.02
C ILE A 44 -3.38 5.96 11.35
N CYS A 45 -2.85 7.18 11.46
CA CYS A 45 -3.31 8.30 10.66
C CYS A 45 -3.00 8.03 9.18
N LEU A 46 -3.98 8.18 8.31
CA LEU A 46 -3.79 8.03 6.87
C LEU A 46 -2.96 9.17 6.30
N ALA A 47 -3.14 10.37 6.82
CA ALA A 47 -2.37 11.54 6.48
C ALA A 47 -2.28 12.52 7.66
N VAL A 48 -1.23 13.34 7.61
CA VAL A 48 -0.97 14.46 8.51
C VAL A 48 -0.70 15.68 7.63
N SER A 49 -1.31 16.82 7.94
CA SER A 49 -1.12 18.06 7.19
C SER A 49 0.34 18.57 7.24
N PRO A 50 0.77 19.37 6.24
CA PRO A 50 2.11 19.97 6.26
C PRO A 50 2.39 20.79 7.52
N ALA A 51 1.43 21.59 7.97
CA ALA A 51 1.53 22.40 9.17
C ALA A 51 1.83 21.51 10.41
N LEU A 52 1.10 20.44 10.59
CA LEU A 52 1.29 19.54 11.73
C LEU A 52 2.58 18.71 11.61
N LYS A 53 3.01 18.35 10.38
CA LYS A 53 4.32 17.72 10.13
C LYS A 53 5.50 18.62 10.55
N SER A 54 5.37 19.95 10.49
CA SER A 54 6.43 20.89 10.88
C SER A 54 6.82 20.76 12.34
N TYR A 55 5.94 20.21 13.19
CA TYR A 55 6.24 19.88 14.60
C TYR A 55 6.95 18.52 14.78
N GLY A 56 7.36 17.86 13.70
CA GLY A 56 8.07 16.59 13.76
C GLY A 56 7.15 15.36 13.82
N ILE A 57 5.86 15.51 13.53
CA ILE A 57 4.90 14.40 13.47
C ILE A 57 5.04 13.69 12.09
N PRO A 58 5.33 12.38 12.04
CA PRO A 58 5.47 11.66 10.78
C PRO A 58 4.15 11.58 10.02
N GLY A 59 4.22 11.52 8.68
CA GLY A 59 3.04 11.51 7.81
C GLY A 59 2.06 10.33 8.04
N ARG A 60 2.52 9.24 8.65
CA ARG A 60 1.73 8.06 9.01
C ARG A 60 1.90 7.71 10.49
N ALA A 61 1.86 8.71 11.35
CA ALA A 61 1.87 8.55 12.80
C ALA A 61 0.68 7.73 13.29
N ARG A 62 0.80 7.12 14.45
CA ARG A 62 -0.37 6.63 15.20
C ARG A 62 -1.02 7.79 15.93
N LEU A 63 -2.32 7.73 16.12
CA LEU A 63 -3.06 8.83 16.73
C LEU A 63 -2.52 9.18 18.13
N PHE A 64 -2.14 8.20 18.96
CA PHE A 64 -1.53 8.46 20.25
C PHE A 64 -0.19 9.21 20.16
N GLU A 65 0.62 8.96 19.09
CA GLU A 65 1.88 9.68 18.85
C GLU A 65 1.63 11.15 18.52
N VAL A 66 0.54 11.42 17.78
CA VAL A 66 0.08 12.80 17.53
C VAL A 66 -0.31 13.50 18.84
N VAL A 67 -1.16 12.84 19.65
CA VAL A 67 -1.58 13.37 20.97
C VAL A 67 -0.38 13.70 21.86
N GLN A 68 0.56 12.75 21.97
CA GLN A 68 1.76 12.94 22.78
C GLN A 68 2.61 14.10 22.25
N LYS A 69 2.83 14.17 20.94
CA LYS A 69 3.66 15.23 20.34
C LYS A 69 3.03 16.62 20.48
N VAL A 70 1.72 16.73 20.32
CA VAL A 70 0.97 17.96 20.55
C VAL A 70 1.10 18.41 22.03
N ALA A 71 1.03 17.46 22.97
CA ALA A 71 1.24 17.76 24.39
C ALA A 71 2.65 18.29 24.66
N GLU A 72 3.70 17.68 24.10
CA GLU A 72 5.10 18.14 24.21
C GLU A 72 5.27 19.56 23.63
N VAL A 73 4.69 19.82 22.43
CA VAL A 73 4.74 21.15 21.81
C VAL A 73 4.03 22.18 22.69
N ASN A 74 2.88 21.84 23.25
CA ASN A 74 2.11 22.71 24.13
C ASN A 74 2.84 22.99 25.44
N GLU A 75 3.55 22.03 26.00
CA GLU A 75 4.41 22.29 27.16
C GLU A 75 5.48 23.34 26.85
N ALA A 76 6.19 23.20 25.70
CA ALA A 76 7.19 24.19 25.25
C ALA A 76 6.56 25.57 24.96
N ARG A 77 5.35 25.60 24.38
CA ARG A 77 4.61 26.86 24.10
C ARG A 77 4.18 27.56 25.38
N ARG A 78 3.78 26.81 26.44
CA ARG A 78 3.35 27.37 27.71
C ARG A 78 4.42 28.24 28.37
N TYR A 79 5.71 27.90 28.23
CA TYR A 79 6.83 28.73 28.72
C TYR A 79 6.93 30.07 28.02
N ARG A 80 6.42 30.18 26.77
CA ARG A 80 6.42 31.41 25.97
C ARG A 80 5.14 32.23 26.14
N SER A 81 4.09 31.61 26.69
CA SER A 81 2.80 32.26 26.93
C SER A 81 2.86 33.23 28.07
N PRO A 82 2.26 34.42 27.94
CA PRO A 82 2.17 35.39 29.05
C PRO A 82 1.51 34.79 30.30
N GLY A 83 2.22 34.83 31.43
CA GLY A 83 1.74 34.24 32.66
C GLY A 83 1.71 32.69 32.71
N GLY A 84 2.32 32.01 31.75
CA GLY A 84 2.41 30.55 31.71
C GLY A 84 1.08 29.81 31.53
N ARG A 85 0.05 30.49 31.02
CA ARG A 85 -1.30 29.94 30.82
C ARG A 85 -1.78 30.25 29.40
N PHE A 86 -2.48 29.27 28.79
CA PHE A 86 -3.16 29.49 27.54
C PHE A 86 -4.50 30.21 27.75
N GLN A 87 -4.86 31.08 26.83
CA GLN A 87 -6.15 31.78 26.78
C GLN A 87 -7.14 31.11 25.79
N GLY A 88 -6.67 30.11 25.00
CA GLY A 88 -7.44 29.35 24.05
C GLY A 88 -6.57 28.37 23.28
N SER A 89 -7.09 27.85 22.19
CA SER A 89 -6.35 27.00 21.26
C SER A 89 -6.66 27.37 19.80
N SER A 90 -5.76 27.05 18.88
CA SER A 90 -5.99 27.18 17.45
C SER A 90 -5.37 26.03 16.68
N SER A 91 -6.03 25.63 15.59
CA SER A 91 -5.48 24.71 14.61
C SER A 91 -4.82 25.44 13.42
N ASP A 92 -4.91 26.76 13.34
CA ASP A 92 -4.28 27.56 12.27
C ASP A 92 -2.86 27.98 12.68
N GLN A 93 -1.88 27.58 11.87
CA GLN A 93 -0.47 27.87 12.11
C GLN A 93 -0.16 29.37 12.08
N ARG A 94 -0.91 30.15 11.29
CA ARG A 94 -0.76 31.62 11.20
C ARG A 94 -1.16 32.29 12.49
N GLU A 95 -2.24 31.84 13.12
CA GLU A 95 -2.68 32.32 14.43
C GLU A 95 -1.70 31.90 15.52
N LEU A 96 -1.25 30.64 15.50
CA LEU A 96 -0.28 30.12 16.46
C LEU A 96 1.07 30.83 16.42
N ARG A 97 1.49 31.37 15.25
CA ARG A 97 2.70 32.20 15.12
C ARG A 97 2.53 33.60 15.71
N LYS A 98 1.33 34.18 15.57
CA LYS A 98 1.02 35.54 16.05
C LYS A 98 0.66 35.58 17.55
N HIS A 99 0.08 34.50 18.04
CA HIS A 99 -0.53 34.41 19.38
C HIS A 99 0.13 33.29 20.20
N PRO A 100 1.23 33.60 20.93
CA PRO A 100 1.89 32.60 21.79
C PRO A 100 1.01 32.13 22.95
N GLU A 101 -0.03 32.86 23.31
CA GLU A 101 -1.03 32.54 24.33
C GLU A 101 -2.04 31.48 23.88
N LEU A 102 -2.01 31.03 22.60
CA LEU A 102 -2.86 29.94 22.11
C LEU A 102 -2.13 28.61 22.19
N ALA A 103 -2.82 27.59 22.65
CA ALA A 103 -2.37 26.20 22.57
C ALA A 103 -2.46 25.69 21.15
N LEU A 104 -1.53 24.84 20.74
CA LEU A 104 -1.63 24.06 19.52
C LEU A 104 -2.79 23.09 19.64
N ASP A 105 -3.69 23.15 18.68
CA ASP A 105 -4.78 22.20 18.49
C ASP A 105 -4.75 21.66 17.04
N TYR A 106 -5.53 20.64 16.75
CA TYR A 106 -5.61 20.06 15.42
C TYR A 106 -6.99 19.48 15.12
N VAL A 107 -7.38 19.53 13.85
CA VAL A 107 -8.61 18.92 13.35
C VAL A 107 -8.38 17.43 13.12
N THR A 108 -9.31 16.60 13.57
CA THR A 108 -9.33 15.17 13.23
C THR A 108 -10.44 14.89 12.25
N ALA A 109 -10.09 14.50 11.01
CA ALA A 109 -11.02 14.17 9.96
C ALA A 109 -11.16 12.65 9.81
N PRO A 110 -12.37 12.09 9.75
CA PRO A 110 -12.57 10.68 9.42
C PRO A 110 -12.17 10.40 7.97
N PRO A 111 -11.62 9.22 7.64
CA PRO A 111 -11.29 8.85 6.26
C PRO A 111 -12.54 8.82 5.37
N ARG A 112 -12.40 9.33 4.13
CA ARG A 112 -13.43 9.30 3.07
C ARG A 112 -12.79 8.81 1.77
N MET A 113 -12.49 7.52 1.68
CA MET A 113 -11.70 6.97 0.58
C MET A 113 -12.32 7.15 -0.80
N ALA A 114 -13.65 7.10 -0.92
CA ALA A 114 -14.35 7.33 -2.18
C ALA A 114 -14.11 8.77 -2.68
N LEU A 115 -14.17 9.75 -1.79
CA LEU A 115 -13.87 11.15 -2.10
C LEU A 115 -12.43 11.34 -2.56
N TYR A 116 -11.46 10.69 -1.88
CA TYR A 116 -10.05 10.80 -2.29
C TYR A 116 -9.82 10.21 -3.69
N MET A 117 -10.48 9.10 -4.01
CA MET A 117 -10.45 8.52 -5.37
C MET A 117 -11.09 9.44 -6.41
N GLU A 118 -12.12 10.18 -6.05
CA GLU A 118 -12.74 11.18 -6.92
C GLU A 118 -11.78 12.34 -7.20
N TYR A 119 -11.16 12.92 -6.17
CA TYR A 119 -10.13 13.95 -6.34
C TYR A 119 -8.95 13.47 -7.19
N SER A 120 -8.45 12.25 -6.93
CA SER A 120 -7.37 11.65 -7.73
C SER A 120 -7.76 11.53 -9.22
N ARG A 121 -9.01 11.12 -9.53
CA ARG A 121 -9.49 11.04 -10.92
C ARG A 121 -9.62 12.43 -11.56
N ARG A 122 -10.09 13.45 -10.82
CA ARG A 122 -10.15 14.83 -11.31
C ARG A 122 -8.75 15.35 -11.65
N ILE A 123 -7.77 15.10 -10.77
CA ILE A 123 -6.39 15.51 -10.99
C ILE A 123 -5.76 14.75 -12.17
N TYR A 124 -6.01 13.45 -12.29
CA TYR A 124 -5.55 12.67 -13.44
C TYR A 124 -6.13 13.22 -14.78
N ALA A 125 -7.38 13.64 -14.79
CA ALA A 125 -8.00 14.27 -15.96
C ALA A 125 -7.32 15.61 -16.35
N ILE A 126 -6.73 16.33 -15.39
CA ILE A 126 -5.91 17.52 -15.67
C ILE A 126 -4.62 17.14 -16.39
N TYR A 127 -3.93 16.09 -15.90
CA TYR A 127 -2.69 15.61 -16.56
C TYR A 127 -2.95 15.15 -18.00
N LEU A 128 -4.11 14.53 -18.27
CA LEU A 128 -4.52 14.11 -19.60
C LEU A 128 -4.72 15.27 -20.61
N LYS A 129 -4.90 16.52 -20.15
CA LYS A 129 -4.92 17.71 -21.03
C LYS A 129 -3.56 17.99 -21.66
N TYR A 130 -2.48 17.49 -21.07
CA TYR A 130 -1.10 17.77 -21.44
C TYR A 130 -0.37 16.57 -22.00
N ILE A 131 -0.60 15.39 -21.45
CA ILE A 131 0.16 14.16 -21.69
C ILE A 131 -0.80 13.04 -22.03
N ALA A 132 -0.49 12.26 -23.06
CA ALA A 132 -1.30 11.11 -23.45
C ALA A 132 -1.23 9.97 -22.39
N PRO A 133 -2.28 9.15 -22.27
CA PRO A 133 -2.37 8.11 -21.22
C PRO A 133 -1.24 7.06 -21.32
N GLU A 134 -0.71 6.79 -22.50
CA GLU A 134 0.43 5.90 -22.73
C GLU A 134 1.73 6.39 -22.09
N ASP A 135 1.89 7.71 -21.96
CA ASP A 135 3.06 8.36 -21.36
C ASP A 135 2.85 8.73 -19.87
N ILE A 136 1.73 8.31 -19.28
CA ILE A 136 1.41 8.47 -17.85
C ILE A 136 1.41 7.13 -17.14
N HIS A 137 2.17 7.00 -16.07
CA HIS A 137 2.08 5.90 -15.11
C HIS A 137 1.54 6.40 -13.77
N VAL A 138 0.34 5.98 -13.41
CA VAL A 138 -0.25 6.23 -12.09
C VAL A 138 0.41 5.28 -11.09
N TYR A 139 1.35 5.79 -10.30
CA TYR A 139 2.11 5.01 -9.33
C TYR A 139 1.30 4.75 -8.05
N SER A 140 0.56 5.76 -7.60
CA SER A 140 -0.36 5.67 -6.46
C SER A 140 -1.57 6.58 -6.66
N ILE A 141 -2.43 6.71 -5.65
CA ILE A 141 -3.58 7.61 -5.66
C ILE A 141 -3.18 9.10 -5.72
N ASP A 142 -1.96 9.42 -5.31
CA ASP A 142 -1.42 10.77 -5.16
C ASP A 142 -0.12 11.02 -5.94
N GLU A 143 0.39 10.00 -6.64
CA GLU A 143 1.66 10.07 -7.34
C GLU A 143 1.58 9.54 -8.77
N VAL A 144 2.19 10.28 -9.70
CA VAL A 144 2.30 9.92 -11.12
C VAL A 144 3.69 10.11 -11.66
N PHE A 145 4.06 9.31 -12.67
CA PHE A 145 5.21 9.53 -13.53
C PHE A 145 4.74 9.87 -14.95
N LEU A 146 5.41 10.81 -15.57
CA LEU A 146 5.11 11.33 -16.90
C LEU A 146 6.39 11.26 -17.77
N ASP A 147 6.34 10.64 -18.94
CA ASP A 147 7.38 10.84 -19.97
C ASP A 147 7.02 12.07 -20.78
N VAL A 148 7.77 13.15 -20.58
CA VAL A 148 7.49 14.42 -21.24
C VAL A 148 8.41 14.69 -22.44
N THR A 149 9.25 13.75 -22.82
CA THR A 149 10.32 13.89 -23.81
C THR A 149 9.83 14.49 -25.13
N SER A 150 8.74 13.98 -25.68
CA SER A 150 8.17 14.45 -26.96
C SER A 150 7.37 15.77 -26.83
N TYR A 151 6.86 16.04 -25.64
CA TYR A 151 5.93 17.16 -25.39
C TYR A 151 6.63 18.49 -25.22
N LEU A 152 7.86 18.52 -24.69
CA LEU A 152 8.62 19.75 -24.45
C LEU A 152 8.79 20.57 -25.72
N LYS A 153 9.15 19.91 -26.83
CA LYS A 153 9.27 20.56 -28.13
C LYS A 153 7.92 21.06 -28.66
N THR A 154 6.87 20.24 -28.49
CA THR A 154 5.51 20.56 -28.97
C THR A 154 4.93 21.78 -28.26
N TYR A 155 5.15 21.88 -26.94
CA TYR A 155 4.67 23.03 -26.15
C TYR A 155 5.64 24.22 -26.16
N GLY A 156 6.88 24.05 -26.62
CA GLY A 156 7.92 25.08 -26.52
C GLY A 156 8.27 25.46 -25.08
N LEU A 157 8.12 24.51 -24.14
CA LEU A 157 8.34 24.70 -22.71
C LEU A 157 9.53 23.86 -22.23
N THR A 158 10.20 24.33 -21.18
CA THR A 158 11.12 23.53 -20.39
C THR A 158 10.34 22.51 -19.55
N SER A 159 11.01 21.49 -19.05
CA SER A 159 10.39 20.49 -18.15
C SER A 159 9.88 21.11 -16.85
N GLU A 160 10.57 22.12 -16.33
CA GLU A 160 10.20 22.88 -15.15
C GLU A 160 8.93 23.71 -15.36
N GLU A 161 8.87 24.41 -16.52
CA GLU A 161 7.69 25.20 -16.89
C GLU A 161 6.46 24.32 -17.11
N LEU A 162 6.61 23.16 -17.76
CA LEU A 162 5.52 22.21 -17.98
C LEU A 162 5.03 21.63 -16.65
N ALA A 163 5.94 21.20 -15.75
CA ALA A 163 5.60 20.70 -14.43
C ALA A 163 4.83 21.76 -13.63
N ARG A 164 5.35 23.00 -13.59
CA ARG A 164 4.71 24.12 -12.88
C ARG A 164 3.32 24.41 -13.44
N LYS A 165 3.18 24.42 -14.75
CA LYS A 165 1.89 24.65 -15.41
C LYS A 165 0.85 23.62 -15.00
N MET A 166 1.19 22.34 -15.04
CA MET A 166 0.29 21.27 -14.62
C MET A 166 -0.08 21.36 -13.13
N ILE A 167 0.90 21.62 -12.25
CA ILE A 167 0.67 21.73 -10.82
C ILE A 167 -0.21 22.95 -10.47
N ARG A 168 0.01 24.09 -11.15
CA ARG A 168 -0.84 25.28 -10.97
C ARG A 168 -2.27 25.06 -11.40
N GLU A 169 -2.48 24.31 -12.48
CA GLU A 169 -3.86 23.94 -12.88
C GLU A 169 -4.51 23.00 -11.87
N VAL A 170 -3.77 22.03 -11.33
CA VAL A 170 -4.24 21.17 -10.23
C VAL A 170 -4.60 22.03 -9.02
N LEU A 171 -3.77 22.96 -8.61
CA LEU A 171 -4.03 23.87 -7.49
C LEU A 171 -5.27 24.73 -7.73
N HIS A 172 -5.40 25.31 -8.92
CA HIS A 172 -6.55 26.14 -9.27
C HIS A 172 -7.86 25.37 -9.27
N GLU A 173 -7.88 24.14 -9.82
CA GLU A 173 -9.11 23.35 -9.92
C GLU A 173 -9.48 22.59 -8.62
N THR A 174 -8.49 22.31 -7.77
CA THR A 174 -8.70 21.42 -6.62
C THR A 174 -8.28 22.00 -5.27
N GLY A 175 -7.59 23.14 -5.24
CA GLY A 175 -7.00 23.70 -4.02
C GLY A 175 -5.82 22.90 -3.46
N ILE A 176 -5.30 21.92 -4.20
CA ILE A 176 -4.24 21.03 -3.74
C ILE A 176 -2.94 21.31 -4.51
N THR A 177 -1.86 21.59 -3.80
CA THR A 177 -0.53 21.75 -4.39
C THR A 177 0.22 20.43 -4.47
N ALA A 178 1.32 20.41 -5.24
CA ALA A 178 2.14 19.23 -5.45
C ALA A 178 3.64 19.59 -5.44
N THR A 179 4.45 18.54 -5.33
CA THR A 179 5.91 18.59 -5.49
C THR A 179 6.27 17.81 -6.75
N ALA A 180 7.24 18.30 -7.53
CA ALA A 180 7.71 17.60 -8.71
C ALA A 180 9.22 17.35 -8.67
N GLY A 181 9.59 16.19 -9.23
CA GLY A 181 10.98 15.87 -9.55
C GLY A 181 11.14 15.59 -11.03
N ILE A 182 12.21 16.11 -11.61
CA ILE A 182 12.55 15.97 -13.02
C ILE A 182 13.83 15.14 -13.12
N GLY A 183 13.86 14.15 -13.98
CA GLY A 183 15.02 13.28 -14.17
C GLY A 183 15.18 12.79 -15.60
N THR A 184 16.39 12.36 -15.93
CA THR A 184 16.74 11.72 -17.20
C THR A 184 16.21 10.26 -17.29
N ASN A 185 15.80 9.73 -16.15
CA ASN A 185 15.13 8.42 -16.02
C ASN A 185 14.11 8.46 -14.87
N LEU A 186 13.29 7.40 -14.72
CA LEU A 186 12.24 7.32 -13.70
C LEU A 186 12.79 7.37 -12.28
N TYR A 187 13.92 6.72 -12.02
CA TYR A 187 14.56 6.73 -10.71
C TYR A 187 14.99 8.15 -10.32
N LEU A 188 15.70 8.85 -11.18
CA LEU A 188 16.18 10.21 -10.91
C LEU A 188 15.04 11.21 -10.76
N ALA A 189 13.95 11.08 -11.55
CA ALA A 189 12.74 11.88 -11.34
C ALA A 189 12.15 11.67 -9.94
N LYS A 190 12.04 10.41 -9.50
CA LYS A 190 11.55 10.08 -8.15
C LYS A 190 12.47 10.62 -7.05
N ILE A 191 13.77 10.43 -7.17
CA ILE A 191 14.76 10.91 -6.18
C ILE A 191 14.81 12.44 -6.12
N ALA A 192 14.71 13.11 -7.26
CA ALA A 192 14.60 14.57 -7.30
C ALA A 192 13.37 15.05 -6.52
N MET A 193 12.23 14.38 -6.67
CA MET A 193 10.98 14.69 -5.97
C MET A 193 11.07 14.39 -4.47
N ASP A 194 11.53 13.18 -4.09
CA ASP A 194 11.48 12.69 -2.71
C ASP A 194 12.54 13.31 -1.80
N ILE A 195 13.74 13.60 -2.34
CA ILE A 195 14.87 14.09 -1.55
C ILE A 195 15.12 15.57 -1.84
N MET A 196 15.41 15.92 -3.11
CA MET A 196 15.88 17.26 -3.43
C MET A 196 14.78 18.33 -3.29
N ALA A 197 13.59 18.07 -3.83
CA ALA A 197 12.51 19.06 -3.82
C ALA A 197 12.01 19.42 -2.42
N LYS A 198 12.22 18.56 -1.42
CA LYS A 198 11.91 18.89 -0.02
C LYS A 198 12.77 20.03 0.55
N HIS A 199 13.95 20.24 0.00
CA HIS A 199 14.91 21.27 0.43
C HIS A 199 14.89 22.52 -0.46
N VAL A 200 14.10 22.49 -1.55
CA VAL A 200 13.88 23.67 -2.39
C VAL A 200 12.84 24.57 -1.74
N GLU A 201 13.10 25.88 -1.72
CA GLU A 201 12.10 26.84 -1.26
C GLU A 201 10.87 26.80 -2.19
N PRO A 202 9.65 26.82 -1.63
CA PRO A 202 8.43 26.82 -2.41
C PRO A 202 8.30 28.15 -3.16
N ASP A 203 7.71 28.11 -4.37
CA ASP A 203 7.26 29.33 -5.02
C ASP A 203 6.00 29.91 -4.34
N GLU A 204 5.45 30.99 -4.89
CA GLU A 204 4.26 31.69 -4.34
C GLU A 204 3.04 30.78 -4.18
N ASP A 205 2.94 29.74 -5.02
CA ASP A 205 1.86 28.75 -5.00
C ASP A 205 2.20 27.51 -4.16
N GLY A 206 3.31 27.55 -3.42
CA GLY A 206 3.79 26.43 -2.61
C GLY A 206 4.38 25.27 -3.41
N VAL A 207 4.61 25.45 -4.72
CA VAL A 207 5.18 24.43 -5.62
C VAL A 207 6.68 24.31 -5.40
N ARG A 208 7.15 23.08 -5.36
CA ARG A 208 8.58 22.74 -5.24
C ARG A 208 8.98 21.83 -6.39
N ILE A 209 10.00 22.22 -7.14
CA ILE A 209 10.50 21.45 -8.27
C ILE A 209 12.01 21.28 -8.12
N ALA A 210 12.50 20.06 -8.29
CA ALA A 210 13.92 19.75 -8.35
C ALA A 210 14.24 18.93 -9.60
N LYS A 211 15.50 18.98 -10.05
CA LYS A 211 15.97 18.29 -11.26
C LYS A 211 17.28 17.57 -10.98
N LEU A 212 17.37 16.32 -11.46
CA LEU A 212 18.57 15.50 -11.40
C LEU A 212 18.87 14.86 -12.76
N ASN A 213 20.14 14.76 -13.07
CA ASN A 213 20.72 13.84 -14.01
C ASN A 213 21.73 12.94 -13.29
N GLU A 214 22.31 11.97 -13.97
CA GLU A 214 23.23 10.98 -13.37
C GLU A 214 24.45 11.63 -12.72
N ARG A 215 24.96 12.71 -13.32
CA ARG A 215 26.10 13.45 -12.81
C ARG A 215 25.73 14.22 -11.54
N SER A 216 24.70 15.06 -11.62
CA SER A 216 24.24 15.86 -10.46
C SER A 216 23.76 14.98 -9.30
N TYR A 217 23.17 13.83 -9.59
CA TYR A 217 22.82 12.83 -8.57
C TYR A 217 24.05 12.35 -7.81
N ARG A 218 25.12 11.96 -8.52
CA ARG A 218 26.37 11.50 -7.90
C ARG A 218 27.05 12.60 -7.10
N GLU A 219 27.10 13.81 -7.65
CA GLU A 219 27.74 14.96 -6.98
C GLU A 219 26.99 15.37 -5.70
N GLN A 220 25.67 15.31 -5.67
CA GLN A 220 24.85 15.86 -4.57
C GLN A 220 24.36 14.81 -3.58
N LEU A 221 24.09 13.57 -4.01
CA LEU A 221 23.37 12.58 -3.22
C LEU A 221 24.16 11.31 -2.88
N TRP A 222 25.35 11.08 -3.45
CA TRP A 222 26.14 9.90 -3.11
C TRP A 222 26.49 9.78 -1.63
N ASN A 223 26.58 10.89 -0.90
CA ASN A 223 26.86 10.92 0.53
C ASN A 223 25.59 11.13 1.39
N HIS A 224 24.40 11.19 0.76
CA HIS A 224 23.16 11.39 1.50
C HIS A 224 22.84 10.19 2.41
N ARG A 225 22.28 10.50 3.59
CA ARG A 225 21.79 9.55 4.61
C ARG A 225 20.44 10.02 5.14
N PRO A 226 19.59 9.09 5.57
CA PRO A 226 19.76 7.64 5.59
C PRO A 226 19.48 6.99 4.22
N LEU A 227 19.98 5.77 4.01
CA LEU A 227 19.71 4.99 2.79
C LEU A 227 18.22 4.75 2.53
N THR A 228 17.40 4.75 3.57
CA THR A 228 15.94 4.55 3.46
C THR A 228 15.19 5.70 2.78
N ASP A 229 15.84 6.83 2.52
CA ASP A 229 15.26 7.93 1.75
C ASP A 229 15.25 7.64 0.25
N PHE A 230 16.12 6.74 -0.19
CA PHE A 230 16.18 6.33 -1.58
C PHE A 230 15.10 5.33 -1.95
N TRP A 231 14.45 5.57 -3.07
CA TRP A 231 13.43 4.70 -3.61
C TRP A 231 13.94 3.25 -3.73
N ARG A 232 13.11 2.28 -3.33
CA ARG A 232 13.38 0.85 -3.26
C ARG A 232 14.40 0.40 -2.21
N VAL A 233 14.97 1.29 -1.42
CA VAL A 233 15.81 0.92 -0.27
C VAL A 233 14.97 0.93 1.02
N GLY A 234 14.39 -0.21 1.35
CA GLY A 234 13.65 -0.36 2.60
C GLY A 234 14.56 -0.64 3.81
N ARG A 235 13.98 -0.61 5.02
CA ARG A 235 14.72 -0.86 6.28
C ARG A 235 15.52 -2.17 6.29
N GLY A 236 15.01 -3.24 5.63
CA GLY A 236 15.71 -4.51 5.55
C GLY A 236 16.96 -4.45 4.69
N TYR A 237 16.92 -3.70 3.60
CA TYR A 237 18.08 -3.44 2.74
C TYR A 237 19.10 -2.56 3.46
N ALA A 238 18.66 -1.41 3.99
CA ALA A 238 19.52 -0.50 4.73
C ALA A 238 20.24 -1.21 5.88
N LYS A 239 19.54 -1.99 6.70
CA LYS A 239 20.14 -2.77 7.78
C LYS A 239 21.24 -3.72 7.30
N LYS A 240 20.98 -4.51 6.24
CA LYS A 240 21.99 -5.43 5.69
C LYS A 240 23.22 -4.69 5.13
N LEU A 241 23.00 -3.55 4.49
CA LEU A 241 24.09 -2.70 3.98
C LEU A 241 24.92 -2.12 5.12
N GLU A 242 24.28 -1.53 6.12
CA GLU A 242 24.92 -0.94 7.30
C GLU A 242 25.71 -1.98 8.13
N GLU A 243 25.18 -3.20 8.29
CA GLU A 243 25.89 -4.32 8.93
C GLU A 243 27.15 -4.74 8.18
N ASN A 244 27.28 -4.39 6.88
CA ASN A 244 28.46 -4.63 6.05
C ASN A 244 29.27 -3.35 5.78
N GLY A 245 29.03 -2.25 6.51
CA GLY A 245 29.81 -1.01 6.40
C GLY A 245 29.46 -0.14 5.20
N LEU A 246 28.34 -0.40 4.51
CA LEU A 246 27.84 0.39 3.38
C LEU A 246 26.70 1.30 3.85
N TYR A 247 26.96 2.59 3.93
CA TYR A 247 26.04 3.58 4.54
C TYR A 247 25.42 4.55 3.55
N THR A 248 25.94 4.60 2.32
CA THR A 248 25.54 5.57 1.30
C THR A 248 25.42 4.93 -0.07
N MET A 249 24.71 5.57 -1.01
CA MET A 249 24.65 5.10 -2.40
C MET A 249 26.04 5.14 -3.05
N GLY A 250 26.88 6.12 -2.68
CA GLY A 250 28.28 6.16 -3.13
C GLY A 250 29.11 4.98 -2.64
N ASP A 251 28.87 4.46 -1.43
CA ASP A 251 29.55 3.26 -0.94
C ASP A 251 29.14 2.02 -1.75
N ILE A 252 27.84 1.91 -2.09
CA ILE A 252 27.32 0.81 -2.91
C ILE A 252 27.92 0.86 -4.32
N ALA A 253 27.96 2.05 -4.93
CA ALA A 253 28.53 2.26 -6.26
C ALA A 253 30.04 1.92 -6.27
N ARG A 254 30.79 2.34 -5.27
CA ARG A 254 32.22 1.98 -5.14
C ARG A 254 32.44 0.50 -4.89
N CYS A 255 31.59 -0.11 -4.06
CA CYS A 255 31.61 -1.55 -3.81
C CYS A 255 31.43 -2.35 -5.11
N SER A 256 30.54 -1.93 -6.00
CA SER A 256 30.30 -2.64 -7.28
C SER A 256 31.52 -2.62 -8.24
N MET A 257 32.50 -1.75 -8.00
CA MET A 257 33.72 -1.64 -8.83
C MET A 257 34.93 -2.37 -8.24
N GLY A 258 34.80 -2.94 -7.04
CA GLY A 258 35.89 -3.64 -6.39
C GLY A 258 36.31 -4.89 -7.15
N SER A 259 37.61 -5.23 -7.08
CA SER A 259 38.13 -6.44 -7.70
C SER A 259 37.64 -7.68 -6.97
N ALA A 260 37.71 -8.85 -7.61
CA ALA A 260 37.29 -10.12 -7.03
C ALA A 260 38.08 -10.53 -5.76
N GLN A 261 39.25 -9.97 -5.55
CA GLN A 261 40.09 -10.23 -4.37
C GLN A 261 39.76 -9.30 -3.20
N GLU A 262 39.02 -8.23 -3.42
CA GLU A 262 38.65 -7.28 -2.37
C GLU A 262 37.40 -7.75 -1.64
N PHE A 263 37.27 -7.38 -0.35
CA PHE A 263 36.07 -7.66 0.42
C PHE A 263 34.81 -6.91 -0.12
N TYR A 264 35.02 -5.64 -0.50
CA TYR A 264 33.98 -4.82 -1.11
C TYR A 264 34.05 -4.97 -2.62
N ASN A 265 33.21 -5.85 -3.14
CA ASN A 265 33.06 -6.13 -4.57
C ASN A 265 31.61 -6.43 -4.92
N GLU A 266 31.32 -6.62 -6.19
CA GLU A 266 29.97 -6.91 -6.68
C GLU A 266 29.40 -8.20 -6.08
N GLU A 267 30.21 -9.24 -5.87
CA GLU A 267 29.79 -10.52 -5.28
C GLU A 267 29.21 -10.36 -3.86
N LEU A 268 29.73 -9.41 -3.07
CA LEU A 268 29.18 -9.08 -1.76
C LEU A 268 27.73 -8.65 -1.90
N LEU A 269 27.41 -7.77 -2.87
CA LEU A 269 26.06 -7.27 -3.10
C LEU A 269 25.12 -8.39 -3.57
N TYR A 270 25.57 -9.24 -4.49
CA TYR A 270 24.81 -10.42 -4.93
C TYR A 270 24.58 -11.43 -3.81
N ARG A 271 25.53 -11.65 -2.95
CA ARG A 271 25.37 -12.51 -1.76
C ARG A 271 24.32 -11.97 -0.78
N LEU A 272 24.22 -10.65 -0.62
CA LEU A 272 23.28 -10.02 0.29
C LEU A 272 21.87 -9.94 -0.29
N PHE A 273 21.71 -9.72 -1.59
CA PHE A 273 20.43 -9.35 -2.22
C PHE A 273 20.00 -10.25 -3.39
N GLY A 274 20.85 -11.21 -3.80
CA GLY A 274 20.60 -12.03 -4.99
C GLY A 274 20.50 -11.16 -6.24
N VAL A 275 19.66 -11.53 -7.19
CA VAL A 275 19.41 -10.79 -8.43
C VAL A 275 18.98 -9.32 -8.22
N ASN A 276 18.38 -9.00 -7.08
CA ASN A 276 18.03 -7.62 -6.75
C ASN A 276 19.24 -6.69 -6.54
N ALA A 277 20.46 -7.23 -6.47
CA ALA A 277 21.69 -6.45 -6.42
C ALA A 277 21.87 -5.62 -7.69
N GLU A 278 21.47 -6.13 -8.86
CA GLU A 278 21.57 -5.41 -10.15
C GLU A 278 20.85 -4.07 -10.08
N LEU A 279 19.57 -4.09 -9.70
CA LEU A 279 18.79 -2.87 -9.56
C LEU A 279 19.36 -1.91 -8.51
N LEU A 280 19.89 -2.44 -7.40
CA LEU A 280 20.50 -1.64 -6.35
C LEU A 280 21.78 -0.95 -6.85
N ILE A 281 22.61 -1.65 -7.61
CA ILE A 281 23.84 -1.13 -8.22
C ILE A 281 23.49 -0.05 -9.25
N ASP A 282 22.57 -0.34 -10.16
CA ASP A 282 22.08 0.61 -11.17
C ASP A 282 21.61 1.91 -10.52
N HIS A 283 20.76 1.81 -9.51
CA HIS A 283 20.27 2.97 -8.76
C HIS A 283 21.39 3.71 -8.01
N ALA A 284 22.40 3.00 -7.50
CA ALA A 284 23.54 3.66 -6.87
C ALA A 284 24.35 4.49 -7.85
N TRP A 285 24.39 4.10 -9.13
CA TRP A 285 24.98 4.86 -10.22
C TRP A 285 24.06 5.94 -10.79
N GLY A 286 22.80 5.97 -10.41
CA GLY A 286 21.76 6.86 -10.95
C GLY A 286 21.18 6.36 -12.27
N TRP A 287 21.30 5.07 -12.55
CA TRP A 287 20.81 4.44 -13.77
C TRP A 287 19.47 3.74 -13.54
N GLU A 288 18.55 3.82 -14.50
CA GLU A 288 17.28 3.07 -14.53
C GLU A 288 16.89 2.83 -15.99
N PRO A 289 16.97 1.58 -16.46
CA PRO A 289 16.65 1.25 -17.84
C PRO A 289 15.15 1.20 -18.13
N CYS A 290 14.30 1.13 -17.10
CA CYS A 290 12.86 1.04 -17.24
C CYS A 290 12.29 2.27 -17.92
N THR A 291 11.46 2.07 -18.93
CA THR A 291 10.78 3.14 -19.65
C THR A 291 9.27 3.05 -19.45
N MET A 292 8.54 4.09 -19.85
CA MET A 292 7.07 4.07 -19.82
C MET A 292 6.50 2.91 -20.67
N GLU A 293 7.08 2.67 -21.83
CA GLU A 293 6.73 1.55 -22.71
C GLU A 293 6.96 0.18 -21.99
N ALA A 294 8.09 0.02 -21.31
CA ALA A 294 8.38 -1.19 -20.54
C ALA A 294 7.34 -1.43 -19.44
N ILE A 295 6.92 -0.39 -18.73
CA ILE A 295 5.87 -0.47 -17.70
C ILE A 295 4.54 -0.89 -18.32
N LYS A 296 4.14 -0.28 -19.45
CA LYS A 296 2.84 -0.57 -20.09
C LYS A 296 2.77 -1.97 -20.69
N ASN A 297 3.89 -2.47 -21.17
CA ASN A 297 3.99 -3.81 -21.79
C ASN A 297 4.29 -4.92 -20.78
N TYR A 298 4.57 -4.59 -19.51
CA TYR A 298 4.91 -5.58 -18.50
C TYR A 298 3.73 -6.50 -18.19
N LYS A 299 3.97 -7.79 -18.33
CA LYS A 299 3.05 -8.87 -17.92
C LYS A 299 3.73 -9.69 -16.83
N PRO A 300 3.17 -9.75 -15.63
CA PRO A 300 3.77 -10.55 -14.56
C PRO A 300 3.73 -12.05 -14.93
N SER A 301 4.78 -12.78 -14.57
CA SER A 301 4.88 -14.22 -14.79
C SER A 301 3.91 -15.03 -13.91
N SER A 302 3.48 -14.45 -12.80
CA SER A 302 2.47 -15.03 -11.91
C SER A 302 1.59 -13.94 -11.34
N ASN A 303 0.31 -14.22 -11.25
CA ASN A 303 -0.67 -13.32 -10.67
C ASN A 303 -1.20 -13.87 -9.35
N SER A 304 -1.50 -12.99 -8.43
CA SER A 304 -2.21 -13.33 -7.21
C SER A 304 -3.25 -12.27 -6.86
N VAL A 305 -4.36 -12.72 -6.28
CA VAL A 305 -5.40 -11.84 -5.72
C VAL A 305 -5.44 -12.07 -4.23
N GLY A 306 -5.24 -11.04 -3.43
CA GLY A 306 -5.14 -11.18 -1.99
C GLY A 306 -5.97 -10.17 -1.22
N SER A 307 -6.30 -10.55 0.01
CA SER A 307 -7.10 -9.78 0.92
C SER A 307 -6.58 -9.96 2.35
N GLY A 308 -6.59 -8.88 3.13
CA GLY A 308 -6.16 -8.93 4.53
C GLY A 308 -7.08 -8.12 5.44
N GLN A 309 -7.25 -8.60 6.67
CA GLN A 309 -8.03 -7.91 7.68
C GLN A 309 -7.33 -7.93 9.03
N VAL A 310 -7.25 -6.77 9.69
CA VAL A 310 -6.89 -6.64 11.09
C VAL A 310 -8.18 -6.55 11.88
N LEU A 311 -8.38 -7.48 12.82
CA LEU A 311 -9.58 -7.55 13.64
C LEU A 311 -9.56 -6.42 14.69
N GLN A 312 -10.73 -5.91 15.05
CA GLN A 312 -10.84 -4.79 16.01
C GLN A 312 -10.40 -5.20 17.42
N CYS A 313 -10.72 -6.43 17.81
CA CYS A 313 -10.29 -7.05 19.06
C CYS A 313 -9.70 -8.44 18.81
N PRO A 314 -9.09 -9.11 19.79
CA PRO A 314 -8.70 -10.51 19.69
C PRO A 314 -9.93 -11.41 19.50
N TYR A 315 -9.89 -12.31 18.51
CA TYR A 315 -10.96 -13.26 18.19
C TYR A 315 -10.56 -14.66 18.62
N SER A 316 -11.53 -15.42 19.12
CA SER A 316 -11.37 -16.87 19.34
C SER A 316 -11.19 -17.61 18.01
N TYR A 317 -10.77 -18.86 18.09
CA TYR A 317 -10.63 -19.75 16.93
C TYR A 317 -11.93 -19.80 16.10
N GLU A 318 -13.10 -19.98 16.75
CA GLU A 318 -14.39 -20.10 16.08
C GLU A 318 -14.79 -18.82 15.36
N LYS A 319 -14.68 -17.67 16.05
CA LYS A 319 -14.96 -16.34 15.46
C LYS A 319 -14.00 -16.01 14.33
N ALA A 320 -12.72 -16.37 14.45
CA ALA A 320 -11.74 -16.16 13.38
C ALA A 320 -12.01 -17.08 12.17
N GLY A 321 -12.48 -18.31 12.40
CA GLY A 321 -12.93 -19.23 11.36
C GLY A 321 -14.11 -18.69 10.55
N LEU A 322 -15.07 -18.01 11.21
CA LEU A 322 -16.15 -17.31 10.52
C LEU A 322 -15.59 -16.22 9.58
N ILE A 323 -14.63 -15.42 10.07
CA ILE A 323 -14.01 -14.38 9.23
C ILE A 323 -13.24 -14.97 8.05
N VAL A 324 -12.57 -16.11 8.22
CA VAL A 324 -11.89 -16.80 7.12
C VAL A 324 -12.91 -17.18 6.04
N ARG A 325 -14.07 -17.72 6.40
CA ARG A 325 -15.14 -18.03 5.44
C ARG A 325 -15.65 -16.78 4.73
N GLU A 326 -15.97 -15.72 5.47
CA GLU A 326 -16.42 -14.43 4.90
C GLU A 326 -15.39 -13.87 3.91
N MET A 327 -14.11 -13.87 4.29
CA MET A 327 -13.04 -13.36 3.44
C MET A 327 -12.87 -14.20 2.18
N THR A 328 -13.00 -15.52 2.29
CA THR A 328 -12.88 -16.42 1.14
C THR A 328 -14.02 -16.22 0.15
N GLU A 329 -15.25 -16.07 0.62
CA GLU A 329 -16.39 -15.79 -0.27
C GLU A 329 -16.24 -14.47 -1.02
N LEU A 330 -15.77 -13.43 -0.33
CA LEU A 330 -15.51 -12.13 -0.98
C LEU A 330 -14.37 -12.23 -2.00
N LEU A 331 -13.32 -13.00 -1.70
CA LEU A 331 -12.21 -13.24 -2.62
C LEU A 331 -12.68 -13.98 -3.88
N VAL A 332 -13.52 -15.02 -3.71
CA VAL A 332 -14.07 -15.76 -4.85
C VAL A 332 -14.97 -14.87 -5.71
N LEU A 333 -15.83 -14.05 -5.10
CA LEU A 333 -16.64 -13.11 -5.87
C LEU A 333 -15.78 -12.10 -6.66
N ASP A 334 -14.65 -11.68 -6.11
CA ASP A 334 -13.70 -10.81 -6.83
C ASP A 334 -13.02 -11.55 -8.00
N LEU A 335 -12.67 -12.83 -7.84
CA LEU A 335 -12.17 -13.66 -8.95
C LEU A 335 -13.23 -13.78 -10.06
N VAL A 336 -14.47 -14.11 -9.70
CA VAL A 336 -15.58 -14.25 -10.66
C VAL A 336 -15.86 -12.95 -11.41
N ASP A 337 -15.86 -11.82 -10.69
CA ASP A 337 -16.09 -10.49 -11.30
C ASP A 337 -15.01 -10.12 -12.32
N LYS A 338 -13.80 -10.61 -12.13
CA LYS A 338 -12.64 -10.39 -13.02
C LYS A 338 -12.46 -11.48 -14.07
N GLY A 339 -13.30 -12.52 -14.10
CA GLY A 339 -13.15 -13.67 -14.98
C GLY A 339 -11.90 -14.50 -14.71
N LEU A 340 -11.52 -14.64 -13.42
CA LEU A 340 -10.28 -15.27 -12.98
C LEU A 340 -10.53 -16.59 -12.26
N ALA A 341 -9.59 -17.51 -12.37
CA ALA A 341 -9.56 -18.77 -11.60
C ALA A 341 -8.20 -18.97 -10.93
N THR A 342 -8.18 -19.81 -9.89
CA THR A 342 -6.98 -20.15 -9.12
C THR A 342 -6.90 -21.65 -8.86
N ASN A 343 -5.68 -22.16 -8.69
CA ASN A 343 -5.45 -23.53 -8.21
C ASN A 343 -4.70 -23.59 -6.87
N GLN A 344 -4.50 -22.44 -6.20
CA GLN A 344 -3.76 -22.41 -4.94
C GLN A 344 -4.28 -21.32 -4.00
N ILE A 345 -4.52 -21.68 -2.76
CA ILE A 345 -4.90 -20.76 -1.67
C ILE A 345 -3.79 -20.72 -0.63
N VAL A 346 -3.44 -19.51 -0.21
CA VAL A 346 -2.48 -19.25 0.88
C VAL A 346 -3.17 -18.52 2.01
N LEU A 347 -3.09 -19.08 3.22
CA LEU A 347 -3.65 -18.50 4.42
C LEU A 347 -2.56 -18.18 5.44
N THR A 348 -2.60 -16.96 5.97
CA THR A 348 -1.73 -16.53 7.07
C THR A 348 -2.58 -15.95 8.19
N VAL A 349 -2.50 -16.54 9.38
CA VAL A 349 -3.23 -16.10 10.58
C VAL A 349 -2.23 -15.64 11.64
N ARG A 350 -2.31 -14.38 12.05
CA ARG A 350 -1.45 -13.79 13.07
C ARG A 350 -2.19 -13.70 14.39
N TYR A 351 -1.53 -14.18 15.43
CA TYR A 351 -2.06 -14.19 16.79
C TYR A 351 -1.91 -12.85 17.49
N ASP A 352 -2.75 -12.62 18.48
CA ASP A 352 -2.71 -11.40 19.28
C ASP A 352 -1.62 -11.46 20.37
N ILE A 353 -1.11 -10.29 20.73
CA ILE A 353 -0.13 -10.12 21.83
C ILE A 353 -0.71 -10.54 23.18
N GLU A 354 -2.03 -10.47 23.35
CA GLU A 354 -2.69 -10.84 24.61
C GLU A 354 -2.46 -12.30 24.99
N ASN A 355 -2.22 -13.17 24.00
CA ASN A 355 -1.85 -14.56 24.25
C ASN A 355 -0.61 -14.72 25.15
N LEU A 356 0.31 -13.76 25.14
CA LEU A 356 1.54 -13.83 25.94
C LEU A 356 1.52 -12.88 27.16
N LYS A 357 0.43 -12.16 27.41
CA LYS A 357 0.29 -11.28 28.59
C LYS A 357 -0.22 -12.03 29.81
N GLN A 358 -1.01 -13.06 29.64
CA GLN A 358 -1.54 -13.86 30.73
C GLN A 358 -0.47 -14.83 31.23
N SER A 359 -0.09 -14.69 32.52
CA SER A 359 1.02 -15.44 33.12
C SER A 359 0.87 -16.95 33.07
N GLU A 360 -0.35 -17.47 33.17
CA GLU A 360 -0.66 -18.89 33.05
C GLU A 360 -0.47 -19.42 31.61
N PHE A 361 -0.87 -18.64 30.62
CA PHE A 361 -0.75 -19.02 29.22
C PHE A 361 0.71 -18.95 28.75
N GLN A 362 1.47 -17.94 29.19
CA GLN A 362 2.88 -17.77 28.87
C GLN A 362 3.74 -18.93 29.39
N LYS A 363 3.38 -19.51 30.54
CA LYS A 363 4.08 -20.68 31.12
C LYS A 363 3.82 -21.99 30.36
N ASN A 364 2.66 -22.10 29.70
CA ASN A 364 2.22 -23.32 29.05
C ASN A 364 2.39 -23.29 27.51
N TYR A 365 2.65 -22.11 26.92
CA TYR A 365 2.88 -21.99 25.48
C TYR A 365 4.26 -22.50 25.10
N ARG A 366 4.30 -23.59 24.33
CA ARG A 366 5.55 -24.22 23.86
C ARG A 366 5.88 -23.90 22.38
N GLY A 367 5.06 -23.08 21.73
CA GLY A 367 5.28 -22.68 20.34
C GLY A 367 6.38 -21.63 20.19
N GLU A 368 6.83 -21.41 18.96
CA GLU A 368 7.83 -20.39 18.63
C GLU A 368 7.29 -18.97 18.89
N ILE A 369 8.09 -18.17 19.60
CA ILE A 369 7.79 -16.75 19.88
C ILE A 369 8.67 -15.89 18.97
N LYS A 370 8.05 -14.92 18.29
CA LYS A 370 8.75 -13.92 17.48
C LYS A 370 8.63 -12.53 18.09
N THR A 371 9.59 -11.69 17.77
CA THR A 371 9.54 -10.26 18.12
C THR A 371 9.00 -9.49 16.91
N ASP A 372 7.95 -8.69 17.14
CA ASP A 372 7.43 -7.82 16.11
C ASP A 372 8.31 -6.56 15.91
N ARG A 373 7.97 -5.74 14.90
CA ARG A 373 8.72 -4.50 14.60
C ARG A 373 8.74 -3.46 15.73
N TYR A 374 7.93 -3.63 16.76
CA TYR A 374 7.86 -2.76 17.94
C TYR A 374 8.57 -3.37 19.15
N GLY A 375 9.33 -4.47 18.97
CA GLY A 375 10.01 -5.16 20.06
C GLY A 375 9.11 -6.04 20.92
N ARG A 376 7.82 -6.26 20.54
CA ARG A 376 6.88 -7.01 21.35
C ARG A 376 6.95 -8.50 21.01
N LYS A 377 6.95 -9.34 22.02
CA LYS A 377 6.86 -10.80 21.85
C LYS A 377 5.44 -11.19 21.43
N ILE A 378 5.34 -11.97 20.38
CA ILE A 378 4.08 -12.51 19.84
C ILE A 378 4.26 -13.98 19.46
N PRO A 379 3.22 -14.83 19.54
CA PRO A 379 3.28 -16.18 18.98
C PRO A 379 3.59 -16.13 17.47
N LYS A 380 4.36 -17.08 16.97
CA LYS A 380 4.60 -17.22 15.54
C LYS A 380 3.26 -17.38 14.82
N HIS A 381 3.09 -16.65 13.73
CA HIS A 381 1.88 -16.77 12.90
C HIS A 381 1.72 -18.17 12.30
N ALA A 382 0.49 -18.63 12.18
CA ALA A 382 0.16 -19.79 11.36
C ALA A 382 0.21 -19.39 9.89
N HIS A 383 0.80 -20.24 9.07
CA HIS A 383 0.92 -20.03 7.62
C HIS A 383 0.85 -21.38 6.91
N GLY A 384 0.10 -21.43 5.83
CA GLY A 384 -0.01 -22.62 5.03
C GLY A 384 -0.55 -22.35 3.63
N THR A 385 -0.37 -23.34 2.79
CA THR A 385 -0.80 -23.36 1.40
C THR A 385 -1.67 -24.59 1.17
N MET A 386 -2.73 -24.44 0.37
CA MET A 386 -3.57 -25.52 -0.13
C MET A 386 -3.58 -25.44 -1.65
N ASN A 387 -3.15 -26.50 -2.30
CA ASN A 387 -3.29 -26.66 -3.74
C ASN A 387 -4.65 -27.31 -4.03
N LEU A 388 -5.33 -26.80 -5.05
CA LEU A 388 -6.56 -27.37 -5.58
C LEU A 388 -6.19 -28.27 -6.75
N GLU A 389 -6.99 -29.31 -6.97
CA GLU A 389 -6.75 -30.30 -8.04
C GLU A 389 -6.82 -29.68 -9.43
N GLU A 390 -7.65 -28.65 -9.60
CA GLU A 390 -7.87 -27.93 -10.87
C GLU A 390 -7.96 -26.41 -10.62
N TYR A 391 -7.81 -25.66 -11.70
CA TYR A 391 -8.14 -24.24 -11.68
C TYR A 391 -9.65 -24.06 -11.53
N THR A 392 -10.06 -23.24 -10.56
CA THR A 392 -11.47 -23.06 -10.25
C THR A 392 -11.78 -21.66 -9.72
N SER A 393 -13.03 -21.22 -9.92
CA SER A 393 -13.66 -20.08 -9.27
C SER A 393 -14.92 -20.53 -8.47
N SER A 394 -15.04 -21.82 -8.17
CA SER A 394 -16.13 -22.36 -7.35
C SER A 394 -16.02 -21.90 -5.91
N THR A 395 -17.05 -21.23 -5.41
CA THR A 395 -17.14 -20.79 -4.00
C THR A 395 -17.04 -21.97 -3.06
N ARG A 396 -17.75 -23.07 -3.37
CA ARG A 396 -17.76 -24.27 -2.53
C ARG A 396 -16.36 -24.86 -2.41
N LYS A 397 -15.71 -25.17 -3.54
CA LYS A 397 -14.38 -25.80 -3.54
C LYS A 397 -13.33 -24.95 -2.81
N ILE A 398 -13.32 -23.64 -3.07
CA ILE A 398 -12.32 -22.73 -2.49
C ILE A 398 -12.60 -22.51 -0.99
N VAL A 399 -13.85 -22.37 -0.57
CA VAL A 399 -14.21 -22.20 0.85
C VAL A 399 -13.88 -23.47 1.64
N ASP A 400 -14.25 -24.65 1.13
CA ASP A 400 -13.99 -25.94 1.81
C ASP A 400 -12.47 -26.14 1.98
N ALA A 401 -11.69 -25.95 0.92
CA ALA A 401 -10.23 -26.03 0.96
C ALA A 401 -9.60 -25.01 1.95
N THR A 402 -10.12 -23.78 1.98
CA THR A 402 -9.62 -22.76 2.90
C THR A 402 -9.95 -23.06 4.35
N VAL A 403 -11.14 -23.61 4.62
CA VAL A 403 -11.56 -24.02 5.96
C VAL A 403 -10.74 -25.21 6.44
N GLU A 404 -10.51 -26.20 5.59
CA GLU A 404 -9.62 -27.32 5.89
C GLU A 404 -8.21 -26.84 6.22
N LEU A 405 -7.66 -25.95 5.40
CA LEU A 405 -6.35 -25.33 5.65
C LEU A 405 -6.33 -24.62 7.01
N TYR A 406 -7.37 -23.85 7.32
CA TYR A 406 -7.50 -23.13 8.60
C TYR A 406 -7.47 -24.12 9.78
N GLN A 407 -8.26 -25.18 9.72
CA GLN A 407 -8.32 -26.22 10.76
C GLN A 407 -6.99 -26.93 10.96
N ARG A 408 -6.23 -27.14 9.87
CA ARG A 408 -4.94 -27.81 9.89
C ARG A 408 -3.82 -26.98 10.51
N ILE A 409 -3.80 -25.65 10.28
CA ILE A 409 -2.64 -24.82 10.64
C ILE A 409 -2.84 -23.95 11.87
N VAL A 410 -4.09 -23.64 12.26
CA VAL A 410 -4.36 -22.67 13.32
C VAL A 410 -4.51 -23.34 14.68
N ASP A 411 -3.78 -22.85 15.68
CA ASP A 411 -3.89 -23.31 17.05
C ASP A 411 -5.23 -22.83 17.66
N THR A 412 -6.05 -23.77 18.10
CA THR A 412 -7.40 -23.54 18.64
C THR A 412 -7.42 -22.77 19.96
N LYS A 413 -6.27 -22.71 20.66
CA LYS A 413 -6.15 -22.06 21.97
C LYS A 413 -5.71 -20.60 21.87
N LEU A 414 -5.27 -20.15 20.68
CA LEU A 414 -4.69 -18.83 20.48
C LEU A 414 -5.72 -17.83 19.95
N LEU A 415 -5.73 -16.64 20.54
CA LEU A 415 -6.49 -15.50 20.06
C LEU A 415 -5.88 -14.93 18.77
N VAL A 416 -6.71 -14.73 17.77
CA VAL A 416 -6.35 -14.25 16.43
C VAL A 416 -6.49 -12.73 16.36
N ARG A 417 -5.54 -12.06 15.69
CA ARG A 417 -5.55 -10.61 15.47
C ARG A 417 -5.62 -10.19 14.02
N ARG A 418 -5.04 -10.98 13.11
CA ARG A 418 -5.01 -10.64 11.69
C ARG A 418 -5.11 -11.89 10.83
N ILE A 419 -5.90 -11.81 9.77
CA ILE A 419 -6.05 -12.83 8.75
C ILE A 419 -5.62 -12.23 7.41
N SER A 420 -4.85 -12.98 6.64
CA SER A 420 -4.48 -12.65 5.26
C SER A 420 -4.71 -13.89 4.41
N LEU A 421 -5.41 -13.71 3.31
CA LEU A 421 -5.79 -14.76 2.36
C LEU A 421 -5.36 -14.33 0.97
N ALA A 422 -4.78 -15.24 0.19
CA ALA A 422 -4.40 -15.00 -1.20
C ALA A 422 -4.74 -16.21 -2.06
N ALA A 423 -5.29 -15.94 -3.23
CA ALA A 423 -5.36 -16.86 -4.35
C ALA A 423 -4.12 -16.63 -5.23
N ASN A 424 -3.28 -17.63 -5.37
CA ASN A 424 -2.07 -17.62 -6.19
C ASN A 424 -2.31 -18.34 -7.53
N HIS A 425 -1.35 -18.24 -8.43
CA HIS A 425 -1.41 -18.84 -9.77
C HIS A 425 -2.70 -18.46 -10.51
N VAL A 426 -3.10 -17.21 -10.40
CA VAL A 426 -4.35 -16.75 -10.99
C VAL A 426 -4.19 -16.61 -12.49
N ILE A 427 -5.13 -17.21 -13.24
CA ILE A 427 -5.21 -17.15 -14.71
C ILE A 427 -6.60 -16.68 -15.15
N GLN A 428 -6.75 -16.27 -16.41
CA GLN A 428 -8.06 -16.01 -16.99
C GLN A 428 -8.82 -17.33 -17.14
N GLU A 429 -10.11 -17.33 -16.82
CA GLU A 429 -10.93 -18.55 -16.98
C GLU A 429 -10.95 -19.09 -18.42
N CYS A 430 -10.86 -18.21 -19.42
CA CYS A 430 -10.77 -18.60 -20.84
C CYS A 430 -9.43 -19.28 -21.21
N GLU A 431 -8.41 -19.18 -20.36
CA GLU A 431 -7.12 -19.84 -20.55
C GLU A 431 -7.07 -21.23 -19.91
N ILE A 432 -8.11 -21.61 -19.15
CA ILE A 432 -8.24 -22.99 -18.65
C ILE A 432 -8.46 -23.86 -19.87
N ALA A 433 -7.38 -24.50 -20.33
CA ALA A 433 -7.51 -25.50 -21.36
C ALA A 433 -8.51 -26.56 -20.90
N GLU A 434 -9.49 -26.89 -21.73
CA GLU A 434 -10.19 -28.17 -21.59
C GLU A 434 -9.11 -29.22 -21.79
N THR A 435 -8.49 -29.62 -20.69
CA THR A 435 -7.57 -30.74 -20.69
C THR A 435 -8.45 -31.94 -20.93
N ASP A 436 -8.59 -32.32 -22.19
CA ASP A 436 -8.90 -33.68 -22.55
C ASP A 436 -7.78 -34.53 -21.96
N SER A 437 -7.93 -34.87 -20.68
CA SER A 437 -7.09 -35.88 -20.06
C SER A 437 -7.46 -37.17 -20.74
N TYR A 438 -6.59 -37.62 -21.66
CA TYR A 438 -6.64 -39.00 -22.16
C TYR A 438 -6.42 -39.89 -20.91
N GLU A 439 -7.51 -40.29 -20.27
CA GLU A 439 -7.44 -41.27 -19.19
C GLU A 439 -7.22 -42.63 -19.85
N GLN A 440 -6.19 -43.32 -19.42
CA GLN A 440 -6.00 -44.70 -19.76
C GLN A 440 -7.17 -45.50 -19.18
N MET A 441 -8.01 -46.10 -20.02
CA MET A 441 -9.13 -46.93 -19.58
C MET A 441 -8.60 -48.13 -18.82
N ASP A 442 -9.12 -48.36 -17.62
CA ASP A 442 -8.89 -49.57 -16.82
C ASP A 442 -10.17 -50.45 -16.80
N LEU A 443 -9.96 -51.74 -16.61
CA LEU A 443 -11.04 -52.73 -16.66
C LEU A 443 -11.95 -52.73 -15.42
N PHE A 444 -11.64 -51.97 -14.39
CA PHE A 444 -12.34 -51.98 -13.09
C PHE A 444 -13.12 -50.70 -12.81
N THR A 445 -12.96 -49.66 -13.65
CA THR A 445 -13.67 -48.40 -13.50
C THR A 445 -15.00 -48.43 -14.23
N ASP A 446 -16.08 -48.08 -13.51
CA ASP A 446 -17.38 -47.85 -14.13
C ASP A 446 -17.40 -46.50 -14.83
N TYR A 447 -17.10 -46.52 -16.14
CA TYR A 447 -17.02 -45.31 -16.95
C TYR A 447 -18.36 -44.60 -17.12
N GLN A 448 -19.49 -45.36 -17.05
CA GLN A 448 -20.81 -44.75 -17.14
C GLN A 448 -21.12 -43.94 -15.88
N ALA A 449 -20.85 -44.48 -14.71
CA ALA A 449 -21.00 -43.77 -13.44
C ALA A 449 -20.08 -42.55 -13.37
N LYS A 450 -18.85 -42.66 -13.91
CA LYS A 450 -17.89 -41.56 -13.95
C LYS A 450 -18.35 -40.44 -14.90
N GLU A 451 -18.89 -40.75 -16.04
CA GLU A 451 -19.43 -39.77 -16.99
C GLU A 451 -20.67 -39.07 -16.42
N GLU A 452 -21.59 -39.82 -15.79
CA GLU A 452 -22.71 -39.22 -15.09
C GLU A 452 -22.27 -38.30 -13.94
N GLN A 453 -21.21 -38.65 -13.22
CA GLN A 453 -20.64 -37.81 -12.18
C GLN A 453 -20.04 -36.51 -12.77
N LYS A 454 -19.24 -36.60 -13.86
CA LYS A 454 -18.70 -35.45 -14.55
C LYS A 454 -19.81 -34.51 -15.06
N GLN A 455 -20.89 -35.09 -15.60
CA GLN A 455 -22.01 -34.31 -16.10
C GLN A 455 -22.71 -33.55 -14.94
N ARG A 456 -22.95 -34.22 -13.81
CA ARG A 456 -23.54 -33.60 -12.61
C ARG A 456 -22.65 -32.47 -12.06
N GLU A 457 -21.35 -32.72 -11.96
CA GLU A 457 -20.39 -31.70 -11.53
C GLU A 457 -20.37 -30.47 -12.47
N LYS A 458 -20.50 -30.69 -13.78
CA LYS A 458 -20.61 -29.62 -14.76
C LYS A 458 -21.89 -28.80 -14.56
N GLU A 459 -23.05 -29.46 -14.41
CA GLU A 459 -24.33 -28.80 -14.15
C GLU A 459 -24.34 -28.02 -12.83
N GLU A 460 -23.75 -28.58 -11.76
CA GLU A 460 -23.59 -27.90 -10.49
C GLU A 460 -22.70 -26.66 -10.62
N ARG A 461 -21.60 -26.74 -11.39
CA ARG A 461 -20.68 -25.66 -11.67
C ARG A 461 -21.36 -24.51 -12.46
N GLU A 462 -22.13 -24.85 -13.48
CA GLU A 462 -22.89 -23.89 -14.28
C GLU A 462 -23.97 -23.17 -13.43
N ARG A 463 -24.68 -23.93 -12.59
CA ARG A 463 -25.66 -23.38 -11.65
C ARG A 463 -24.99 -22.45 -10.61
N GLU A 464 -23.87 -22.86 -10.02
CA GLU A 464 -23.10 -22.04 -9.10
C GLU A 464 -22.64 -20.75 -9.77
N ARG A 465 -22.13 -20.83 -10.99
CA ARG A 465 -21.69 -19.68 -11.79
C ARG A 465 -22.83 -18.69 -12.04
N SER A 466 -23.98 -19.18 -12.47
CA SER A 466 -25.16 -18.34 -12.68
C SER A 466 -25.60 -17.61 -11.40
N MET A 467 -25.56 -18.30 -10.27
CA MET A 467 -25.87 -17.70 -8.97
C MET A 467 -24.82 -16.64 -8.56
N GLN A 468 -23.52 -16.89 -8.75
CA GLN A 468 -22.46 -15.93 -8.47
C GLN A 468 -22.63 -14.66 -9.30
N GLN A 469 -22.94 -14.80 -10.60
CA GLN A 469 -23.19 -13.65 -11.49
C GLN A 469 -24.40 -12.85 -11.04
N ALA A 470 -25.52 -13.50 -10.73
CA ALA A 470 -26.72 -12.82 -10.23
C ALA A 470 -26.44 -12.04 -8.92
N VAL A 471 -25.66 -12.65 -8.00
CA VAL A 471 -25.26 -11.96 -6.76
C VAL A 471 -24.37 -10.76 -7.05
N LEU A 472 -23.45 -10.85 -8.01
CA LEU A 472 -22.59 -9.73 -8.43
C LEU A 472 -23.40 -8.59 -9.05
N GLU A 473 -24.35 -8.89 -9.94
CA GLU A 473 -25.23 -7.89 -10.55
C GLU A 473 -26.07 -7.16 -9.50
N LEU A 474 -26.69 -7.90 -8.55
CA LEU A 474 -27.42 -7.31 -7.45
C LEU A 474 -26.54 -6.42 -6.57
N LYS A 475 -25.33 -6.86 -6.25
CA LYS A 475 -24.37 -6.06 -5.47
C LYS A 475 -23.89 -4.82 -6.22
N LYS A 476 -23.70 -4.90 -7.55
CA LYS A 476 -23.36 -3.74 -8.40
C LYS A 476 -24.49 -2.72 -8.45
N LYS A 477 -25.74 -3.19 -8.59
CA LYS A 477 -26.91 -2.34 -8.73
C LYS A 477 -27.40 -1.71 -7.41
N PHE A 478 -27.38 -2.47 -6.32
CA PHE A 478 -28.00 -2.07 -5.04
C PHE A 478 -27.00 -1.91 -3.89
N GLY A 479 -25.68 -2.05 -4.18
CA GLY A 479 -24.61 -1.93 -3.21
C GLY A 479 -24.13 -3.27 -2.63
N LYS A 480 -22.92 -3.28 -2.10
CA LYS A 480 -22.22 -4.52 -1.66
C LYS A 480 -22.96 -5.31 -0.58
N ASN A 481 -23.85 -4.66 0.19
CA ASN A 481 -24.66 -5.30 1.25
C ASN A 481 -26.07 -5.69 0.80
N ALA A 482 -26.39 -5.60 -0.49
CA ALA A 482 -27.74 -5.96 -1.00
C ALA A 482 -28.05 -7.45 -0.84
N VAL A 483 -27.01 -8.30 -0.91
CA VAL A 483 -27.15 -9.75 -0.71
C VAL A 483 -26.14 -10.18 0.35
N LEU A 484 -26.64 -10.74 1.45
CA LEU A 484 -25.86 -11.26 2.56
C LEU A 484 -26.26 -12.72 2.83
N LYS A 485 -25.32 -13.53 3.28
CA LYS A 485 -25.60 -14.90 3.77
C LYS A 485 -25.90 -14.85 5.27
N GLY A 486 -26.61 -15.84 5.78
CA GLY A 486 -26.93 -15.93 7.22
C GLY A 486 -25.72 -15.85 8.13
N MET A 487 -24.58 -16.38 7.70
CA MET A 487 -23.33 -16.28 8.47
C MET A 487 -22.82 -14.83 8.64
N ASN A 488 -23.13 -13.93 7.72
CA ASN A 488 -22.73 -12.52 7.81
C ASN A 488 -23.50 -11.73 8.89
N LEU A 489 -24.52 -12.36 9.49
CA LEU A 489 -25.35 -11.81 10.57
C LEU A 489 -24.98 -12.42 11.94
N GLN A 490 -24.04 -13.36 11.98
CA GLN A 490 -23.60 -13.99 13.22
C GLN A 490 -22.75 -13.02 14.06
N GLU A 491 -22.69 -13.27 15.35
CA GLU A 491 -21.83 -12.52 16.26
C GLU A 491 -20.35 -12.64 15.87
N GLY A 492 -19.70 -11.51 15.67
CA GLY A 492 -18.30 -11.44 15.24
C GLY A 492 -18.11 -11.38 13.71
N ALA A 493 -19.18 -11.53 12.90
CA ALA A 493 -19.11 -11.31 11.46
C ALA A 493 -18.72 -9.85 11.14
N THR A 494 -17.96 -9.64 10.06
CA THR A 494 -17.41 -8.32 9.68
C THR A 494 -17.76 -7.89 8.26
N THR A 495 -18.39 -8.72 7.46
CA THR A 495 -18.65 -8.45 6.04
C THR A 495 -19.41 -7.16 5.82
N ILE A 496 -20.44 -6.85 6.62
CA ILE A 496 -21.27 -5.65 6.47
C ILE A 496 -20.42 -4.38 6.62
N GLU A 497 -19.59 -4.33 7.68
CA GLU A 497 -18.70 -3.19 7.91
C GLU A 497 -17.57 -3.12 6.86
N ARG A 498 -17.04 -4.27 6.48
CA ARG A 498 -15.97 -4.37 5.48
C ARG A 498 -16.43 -3.91 4.10
N ASN A 499 -17.67 -4.21 3.71
CA ASN A 499 -18.25 -3.73 2.46
C ASN A 499 -18.42 -2.20 2.40
N ARG A 500 -18.41 -1.54 3.55
CA ARG A 500 -18.40 -0.05 3.69
C ARG A 500 -16.99 0.54 3.69
N GLN A 501 -15.98 -0.28 3.39
CA GLN A 501 -14.58 0.14 3.41
C GLN A 501 -13.95 0.02 2.03
N ILE A 502 -12.96 0.89 1.78
CA ILE A 502 -12.05 0.83 0.64
C ILE A 502 -10.63 0.77 1.22
N GLY A 503 -9.86 -0.26 0.85
CA GLY A 503 -8.51 -0.45 1.38
C GLY A 503 -8.43 -0.61 2.91
N GLY A 504 -9.54 -1.03 3.57
CA GLY A 504 -9.62 -1.19 5.03
C GLY A 504 -9.93 0.10 5.81
N HIS A 505 -10.31 1.17 5.13
CA HIS A 505 -10.72 2.46 5.69
C HIS A 505 -12.15 2.80 5.24
N LYS A 506 -12.83 3.71 5.94
CA LYS A 506 -14.18 4.16 5.55
C LYS A 506 -14.19 4.68 4.12
N ALA A 507 -15.24 4.28 3.36
CA ALA A 507 -15.42 4.69 1.97
C ALA A 507 -15.81 6.15 1.83
#